data_6571a58d90d807234ae7866845f4971b
#
_entry.id   6571a58d90d807234ae7866845f4971b
#
_cell.length_a   1.000
_cell.length_b   1.000
_cell.length_c   1.000
_cell.angle_alpha   90.00
_cell.angle_beta   90.00
_cell.angle_gamma   90.00
#
_symmetry.space_group_name_H-M   'P 1'
#
loop_
_entity.id
_entity.type
_entity.pdbx_description
1 polymer ?
#
loop_
_entity_poly.entity_id
_entity_poly.type
_entity_poly.pdbx_seq_one_letter_code
_entity_poly.pdbx_strand_id
1 'polypeptide(L)'
;MRTGRNLKKEYSLFLFQLKSIRGLFIVPLIVIFILIPLILILTMKKYDDIWYVEERFLILSQYFVPIFSIWWIGFSFIDLVEGDGNEVYYINHRMKNKLVIIWLALYLAVIGAGYLIASIWIENMALEYVRIAISCCFYVGIMYSFMYIFSSMTAAFLAVAIYWTESLFGSG
;
A
#
# COMPACT_ATOMS: atom_id res chain seq x y z
N MET A 1 -8.27 -31.33 13.20
CA MET A 1 -8.55 -31.43 11.75
C MET A 1 -9.28 -30.22 11.11
N ARG A 2 -9.90 -29.28 11.88
CA ARG A 2 -10.57 -28.08 11.34
C ARG A 2 -9.62 -27.00 10.83
N THR A 3 -8.42 -26.87 11.38
CA THR A 3 -7.45 -25.79 11.07
C THR A 3 -6.88 -25.90 9.64
N GLY A 4 -6.57 -27.09 9.15
CA GLY A 4 -6.00 -27.26 7.82
C GLY A 4 -6.97 -26.98 6.66
N ARG A 5 -8.28 -27.15 6.89
CA ARG A 5 -9.31 -26.85 5.88
C ARG A 5 -9.54 -25.34 5.72
N ASN A 6 -9.38 -24.58 6.80
CA ASN A 6 -9.50 -23.11 6.77
C ASN A 6 -8.32 -22.46 6.06
N LEU A 7 -7.09 -22.92 6.31
CA LEU A 7 -5.88 -22.42 5.64
C LEU A 7 -5.93 -22.61 4.12
N LYS A 8 -6.42 -23.77 3.63
CA LYS A 8 -6.57 -24.00 2.20
C LYS A 8 -7.59 -23.05 1.55
N LYS A 9 -8.69 -22.72 2.25
CA LYS A 9 -9.68 -21.76 1.76
C LYS A 9 -9.14 -20.33 1.75
N GLU A 10 -8.43 -19.92 2.78
CA GLU A 10 -7.79 -18.60 2.85
C GLU A 10 -6.74 -18.42 1.73
N TYR A 11 -5.92 -19.44 1.50
CA TYR A 11 -4.95 -19.46 0.42
C TYR A 11 -5.58 -19.41 -0.97
N SER A 12 -6.65 -20.18 -1.21
CA SER A 12 -7.33 -20.17 -2.51
C SER A 12 -8.00 -18.83 -2.82
N LEU A 13 -8.53 -18.15 -1.80
CA LEU A 13 -9.08 -16.80 -1.95
C LEU A 13 -8.00 -15.76 -2.23
N PHE A 14 -6.88 -15.84 -1.53
CA PHE A 14 -5.73 -14.97 -1.80
C PHE A 14 -5.23 -15.14 -3.24
N LEU A 15 -5.10 -16.38 -3.72
CA LEU A 15 -4.71 -16.64 -5.12
C LEU A 15 -5.77 -16.13 -6.12
N PHE A 16 -7.04 -16.23 -5.79
CA PHE A 16 -8.11 -15.70 -6.63
C PHE A 16 -8.02 -14.16 -6.72
N GLN A 17 -7.83 -13.49 -5.59
CA GLN A 17 -7.61 -12.03 -5.55
C GLN A 17 -6.37 -11.61 -6.34
N LEU A 18 -5.25 -12.33 -6.17
CA LEU A 18 -4.03 -12.06 -6.92
C LEU A 18 -4.26 -12.18 -8.44
N LYS A 19 -5.08 -13.15 -8.86
CA LYS A 19 -5.45 -13.32 -10.27
C LYS A 19 -6.40 -12.22 -10.76
N SER A 20 -7.30 -11.72 -9.93
CA SER A 20 -8.21 -10.60 -10.25
C SER A 20 -7.46 -9.31 -10.46
N ILE A 21 -6.49 -8.98 -9.60
CA ILE A 21 -5.71 -7.73 -9.67
C ILE A 21 -4.82 -7.69 -10.93
N ARG A 22 -4.32 -8.85 -11.43
CA ARG A 22 -3.47 -8.98 -12.64
C ARG A 22 -2.42 -7.86 -12.79
N GLY A 23 -2.56 -7.06 -13.88
CA GLY A 23 -1.63 -5.97 -14.21
C GLY A 23 -1.62 -4.82 -13.21
N LEU A 24 -2.71 -4.60 -12.47
CA LEU A 24 -2.80 -3.54 -11.46
C LEU A 24 -1.87 -3.79 -10.26
N PHE A 25 -1.47 -5.04 -10.02
CA PHE A 25 -0.48 -5.40 -9.01
C PHE A 25 0.89 -4.76 -9.28
N ILE A 26 1.24 -4.58 -10.56
CA ILE A 26 2.54 -4.08 -11.01
C ILE A 26 2.66 -2.56 -10.83
N VAL A 27 1.56 -1.81 -10.83
CA VAL A 27 1.58 -0.34 -10.80
C VAL A 27 2.36 0.23 -9.61
N PRO A 28 2.11 -0.14 -8.35
CA PRO A 28 2.90 0.34 -7.23
C PRO A 28 4.38 -0.02 -7.33
N LEU A 29 4.69 -1.21 -7.84
CA LEU A 29 6.07 -1.67 -8.00
C LEU A 29 6.82 -0.82 -9.04
N ILE A 30 6.20 -0.49 -10.17
CA ILE A 30 6.79 0.39 -11.18
C ILE A 30 7.06 1.77 -10.57
N VAL A 31 6.09 2.34 -9.87
CA VAL A 31 6.26 3.68 -9.28
C VAL A 31 7.39 3.68 -8.25
N ILE A 32 7.39 2.73 -7.32
CA ILE A 32 8.32 2.73 -6.20
C ILE A 32 9.73 2.29 -6.62
N PHE A 33 9.86 1.25 -7.46
CA PHE A 33 11.16 0.67 -7.80
C PHE A 33 11.76 1.17 -9.11
N ILE A 34 10.99 1.85 -9.95
CA ILE A 34 11.49 2.38 -11.22
C ILE A 34 11.38 3.91 -11.25
N LEU A 35 10.19 4.47 -11.02
CA LEU A 35 9.95 5.90 -11.20
C LEU A 35 10.66 6.74 -10.12
N ILE A 36 10.57 6.36 -8.85
CA ILE A 36 11.27 7.07 -7.77
C ILE A 36 12.79 7.04 -7.97
N PRO A 37 13.46 5.88 -8.16
CA PRO A 37 14.90 5.85 -8.46
C PRO A 37 15.29 6.62 -9.73
N LEU A 38 14.46 6.58 -10.77
CA LEU A 38 14.70 7.35 -11.99
C LEU A 38 14.72 8.86 -11.72
N ILE A 39 13.73 9.37 -10.97
CA ILE A 39 13.68 10.78 -10.57
C ILE A 39 14.94 11.15 -9.77
N LEU A 40 15.38 10.27 -8.86
CA LEU A 40 16.58 10.51 -8.06
C LEU A 40 17.84 10.57 -8.91
N ILE A 41 18.01 9.64 -9.86
CA ILE A 41 19.16 9.64 -10.81
C ILE A 41 19.18 10.94 -11.64
N LEU A 42 18.00 11.39 -12.12
CA LEU A 42 17.90 12.64 -12.86
C LEU A 42 18.22 13.86 -11.97
N THR A 43 17.83 13.81 -10.71
CA THR A 43 18.13 14.86 -9.72
C THR A 43 19.63 14.92 -9.41
N MET A 44 20.28 13.76 -9.23
CA MET A 44 21.73 13.68 -9.05
C MET A 44 22.51 14.32 -10.20
N LYS A 45 22.09 14.05 -11.44
CA LYS A 45 22.75 14.66 -12.63
C LYS A 45 22.61 16.18 -12.69
N LYS A 46 21.59 16.73 -12.04
CA LYS A 46 21.29 18.17 -12.09
C LYS A 46 21.99 18.98 -10.98
N TYR A 47 22.10 18.43 -9.78
CA TYR A 47 22.48 19.17 -8.57
C TYR A 47 23.83 18.75 -7.97
N ASP A 48 24.40 17.63 -8.38
CA ASP A 48 25.69 17.08 -7.94
C ASP A 48 25.91 17.06 -6.41
N ASP A 49 24.79 17.05 -5.65
CA ASP A 49 24.76 17.10 -4.20
C ASP A 49 23.99 15.88 -3.64
N ILE A 50 24.69 15.01 -2.93
CA ILE A 50 24.15 13.78 -2.36
C ILE A 50 23.07 14.09 -1.31
N TRP A 51 23.26 15.15 -0.51
CA TRP A 51 22.32 15.52 0.55
C TRP A 51 20.94 15.90 -0.01
N TYR A 52 20.92 16.61 -1.12
CA TYR A 52 19.69 16.98 -1.82
C TYR A 52 18.94 15.75 -2.39
N VAL A 53 19.69 14.74 -2.81
CA VAL A 53 19.10 13.48 -3.31
C VAL A 53 18.45 12.67 -2.19
N GLU A 54 19.11 12.62 -1.03
CA GLU A 54 18.58 11.97 0.17
C GLU A 54 17.28 12.64 0.63
N GLU A 55 17.25 13.95 0.75
CA GLU A 55 16.06 14.72 1.10
C GLU A 55 14.90 14.44 0.12
N ARG A 56 15.18 14.43 -1.18
CA ARG A 56 14.18 14.15 -2.21
C ARG A 56 13.68 12.70 -2.16
N PHE A 57 14.55 11.75 -1.87
CA PHE A 57 14.13 10.37 -1.66
C PHE A 57 13.17 10.25 -0.50
N LEU A 58 13.49 10.86 0.63
CA LEU A 58 12.64 10.83 1.82
C LEU A 58 11.28 11.47 1.56
N ILE A 59 11.25 12.64 0.94
CA ILE A 59 10.01 13.34 0.57
C ILE A 59 9.15 12.48 -0.36
N LEU A 60 9.71 11.99 -1.47
CA LEU A 60 8.96 11.19 -2.43
C LEU A 60 8.44 9.89 -1.81
N SER A 61 9.26 9.22 -1.00
CA SER A 61 8.85 7.98 -0.37
C SER A 61 7.78 8.18 0.70
N GLN A 62 7.84 9.25 1.50
CA GLN A 62 6.84 9.59 2.51
C GLN A 62 5.46 9.91 1.89
N TYR A 63 5.43 10.48 0.70
CA TYR A 63 4.17 10.80 0.03
C TYR A 63 3.62 9.63 -0.79
N PHE A 64 4.43 8.99 -1.61
CA PHE A 64 3.94 7.99 -2.56
C PHE A 64 3.79 6.60 -1.95
N VAL A 65 4.71 6.18 -1.09
CA VAL A 65 4.65 4.82 -0.54
C VAL A 65 3.38 4.58 0.30
N PRO A 66 2.96 5.47 1.22
CA PRO A 66 1.75 5.23 1.99
C PRO A 66 0.47 5.19 1.15
N ILE A 67 0.33 6.06 0.13
CA ILE A 67 -0.88 6.05 -0.70
C ILE A 67 -0.97 4.77 -1.54
N PHE A 68 0.14 4.22 -2.01
CA PHE A 68 0.13 2.96 -2.74
C PHE A 68 -0.11 1.74 -1.85
N SER A 69 -0.04 1.86 -0.53
CA SER A 69 -0.39 0.77 0.39
C SER A 69 -1.87 0.37 0.28
N ILE A 70 -2.75 1.32 -0.06
CA ILE A 70 -4.18 1.06 -0.25
C ILE A 70 -4.50 0.44 -1.61
N TRP A 71 -3.60 0.54 -2.59
CA TRP A 71 -3.83 0.10 -3.96
C TRP A 71 -4.13 -1.40 -4.06
N TRP A 72 -3.25 -2.22 -3.51
CA TRP A 72 -3.45 -3.68 -3.56
C TRP A 72 -4.67 -4.12 -2.77
N ILE A 73 -4.88 -3.53 -1.60
CA ILE A 73 -6.02 -3.84 -0.75
C ILE A 73 -7.30 -3.41 -1.47
N GLY A 74 -7.36 -2.18 -1.97
CA GLY A 74 -8.53 -1.64 -2.63
C GLY A 74 -8.98 -2.47 -3.82
N PHE A 75 -8.08 -2.73 -4.76
CA PHE A 75 -8.41 -3.53 -5.94
C PHE A 75 -8.70 -5.01 -5.62
N SER A 76 -8.13 -5.57 -4.56
CA SER A 76 -8.47 -6.93 -4.13
C SER A 76 -9.87 -7.03 -3.50
N PHE A 77 -10.39 -5.92 -3.00
CA PHE A 77 -11.69 -5.88 -2.33
C PHE A 77 -12.83 -5.36 -3.20
N ILE A 78 -12.56 -4.78 -4.36
CA ILE A 78 -13.60 -4.20 -5.24
C ILE A 78 -14.68 -5.23 -5.58
N ASP A 79 -14.28 -6.40 -6.10
CA ASP A 79 -15.21 -7.47 -6.47
C ASP A 79 -15.96 -8.06 -5.26
N LEU A 80 -15.41 -7.88 -4.08
CA LEU A 80 -15.94 -8.45 -2.85
C LEU A 80 -16.90 -7.50 -2.13
N VAL A 81 -16.80 -6.20 -2.40
CA VAL A 81 -17.64 -5.15 -1.80
C VAL A 81 -18.76 -4.75 -2.76
N GLU A 82 -18.44 -4.59 -4.04
CA GLU A 82 -19.35 -4.08 -5.07
C GLU A 82 -19.92 -5.18 -6.00
N GLY A 83 -19.42 -6.44 -5.87
CA GLY A 83 -19.89 -7.58 -6.67
C GLY A 83 -21.16 -8.24 -6.12
N ASP A 84 -21.84 -9.04 -6.97
CA ASP A 84 -23.11 -9.72 -6.66
C ASP A 84 -23.04 -10.74 -5.51
N GLY A 85 -21.83 -11.06 -5.03
CA GLY A 85 -21.60 -12.01 -3.90
C GLY A 85 -21.34 -11.32 -2.55
N ASN A 86 -21.60 -10.04 -2.41
CA ASN A 86 -21.25 -9.25 -1.23
C ASN A 86 -21.90 -9.74 0.08
N GLU A 87 -23.10 -10.36 0.02
CA GLU A 87 -23.80 -10.88 1.19
C GLU A 87 -22.98 -11.91 1.98
N VAL A 88 -22.33 -12.84 1.27
CA VAL A 88 -21.46 -13.86 1.89
C VAL A 88 -20.26 -13.22 2.59
N TYR A 89 -19.84 -12.07 2.10
CA TYR A 89 -18.70 -11.32 2.61
C TYR A 89 -19.01 -10.53 3.86
N TYR A 90 -20.23 -10.00 3.97
CA TYR A 90 -20.69 -9.29 5.18
C TYR A 90 -20.77 -10.20 6.41
N ILE A 91 -21.00 -11.49 6.21
CA ILE A 91 -21.16 -12.48 7.28
C ILE A 91 -19.82 -12.86 7.94
N ASN A 92 -18.68 -12.71 7.26
CA ASN A 92 -17.39 -13.20 7.79
C ASN A 92 -16.35 -12.10 8.02
N HIS A 93 -16.60 -11.23 9.01
CA HIS A 93 -15.68 -10.14 9.40
C HIS A 93 -14.23 -10.58 9.69
N ARG A 94 -14.04 -11.75 10.28
CA ARG A 94 -12.70 -12.28 10.59
C ARG A 94 -11.85 -12.51 9.33
N MET A 95 -12.50 -12.90 8.24
CA MET A 95 -11.81 -13.21 7.01
C MET A 95 -11.36 -11.94 6.28
N LYS A 96 -12.18 -10.90 6.28
CA LYS A 96 -11.84 -9.58 5.73
C LYS A 96 -10.61 -9.00 6.41
N ASN A 97 -10.64 -8.93 7.75
CA ASN A 97 -9.53 -8.37 8.53
C ASN A 97 -8.22 -9.13 8.26
N LYS A 98 -8.27 -10.44 8.18
CA LYS A 98 -7.08 -11.26 7.84
C LYS A 98 -6.54 -10.94 6.45
N LEU A 99 -7.40 -10.80 5.45
CA LEU A 99 -6.97 -10.47 4.08
C LEU A 99 -6.34 -9.10 4.01
N VAL A 100 -6.91 -8.08 4.68
CA VAL A 100 -6.31 -6.75 4.77
C VAL A 100 -4.92 -6.82 5.40
N ILE A 101 -4.78 -7.55 6.51
CA ILE A 101 -3.49 -7.73 7.20
C ILE A 101 -2.48 -8.45 6.30
N ILE A 102 -2.88 -9.48 5.57
CA ILE A 102 -2.00 -10.23 4.66
C ILE A 102 -1.51 -9.32 3.53
N TRP A 103 -2.41 -8.55 2.91
CA TRP A 103 -2.04 -7.62 1.84
C TRP A 103 -1.13 -6.49 2.34
N LEU A 104 -1.43 -5.92 3.51
CA LEU A 104 -0.59 -4.90 4.13
C LEU A 104 0.78 -5.47 4.49
N ALA A 105 0.85 -6.66 5.10
CA ALA A 105 2.11 -7.31 5.43
C ALA A 105 2.95 -7.62 4.18
N LEU A 106 2.32 -8.10 3.11
CA LEU A 106 3.00 -8.33 1.83
C LEU A 106 3.55 -7.03 1.25
N TYR A 107 2.75 -5.95 1.26
CA TYR A 107 3.19 -4.64 0.81
C TYR A 107 4.39 -4.13 1.60
N LEU A 108 4.29 -4.15 2.93
CA LEU A 108 5.38 -3.73 3.82
C LEU A 108 6.64 -4.58 3.64
N ALA A 109 6.51 -5.90 3.42
CA ALA A 109 7.66 -6.76 3.16
C ALA A 109 8.38 -6.37 1.85
N VAL A 110 7.62 -6.07 0.79
CA VAL A 110 8.18 -5.63 -0.50
C VAL A 110 8.87 -4.28 -0.36
N ILE A 111 8.23 -3.31 0.31
CA ILE A 111 8.83 -2.00 0.56
C ILE A 111 10.05 -2.13 1.48
N GLY A 112 9.96 -2.94 2.53
CA GLY A 112 11.08 -3.21 3.44
C GLY A 112 12.32 -3.74 2.73
N ALA A 113 12.16 -4.61 1.74
CA ALA A 113 13.28 -5.05 0.90
C ALA A 113 13.94 -3.88 0.14
N GLY A 114 13.14 -2.94 -0.40
CA GLY A 114 13.64 -1.72 -1.03
C GLY A 114 14.42 -0.83 -0.04
N TYR A 115 13.89 -0.64 1.17
CA TYR A 115 14.56 0.15 2.23
C TYR A 115 15.85 -0.52 2.73
N LEU A 116 15.89 -1.85 2.81
CA LEU A 116 17.13 -2.58 3.12
C LEU A 116 18.21 -2.34 2.05
N ILE A 117 17.84 -2.30 0.78
CA ILE A 117 18.78 -1.97 -0.30
C ILE A 117 19.23 -0.51 -0.17
N ALA A 118 18.30 0.43 0.07
CA ALA A 118 18.62 1.84 0.22
C ALA A 118 19.52 2.14 1.44
N SER A 119 19.42 1.33 2.50
CA SER A 119 20.25 1.47 3.72
C SER A 119 21.74 1.26 3.49
N ILE A 120 22.15 0.74 2.33
CA ILE A 120 23.56 0.62 1.94
C ILE A 120 24.18 2.00 1.66
N TRP A 121 23.36 2.97 1.20
CA TRP A 121 23.83 4.29 0.78
C TRP A 121 23.35 5.43 1.69
N ILE A 122 22.23 5.24 2.38
CA ILE A 122 21.57 6.28 3.15
C ILE A 122 21.45 5.82 4.60
N GLU A 123 21.88 6.67 5.53
CA GLU A 123 21.80 6.40 6.97
C GLU A 123 20.35 6.48 7.48
N ASN A 124 20.06 5.86 8.62
CA ASN A 124 18.76 5.90 9.32
C ASN A 124 17.54 5.36 8.54
N MET A 125 17.75 4.60 7.45
CA MET A 125 16.66 4.02 6.66
C MET A 125 15.71 3.12 7.47
N ALA A 126 16.19 2.51 8.55
CA ALA A 126 15.34 1.70 9.43
C ALA A 126 14.27 2.54 10.14
N LEU A 127 14.62 3.76 10.60
CA LEU A 127 13.67 4.68 11.22
C LEU A 127 12.65 5.19 10.20
N GLU A 128 13.11 5.55 9.00
CA GLU A 128 12.21 5.98 7.93
C GLU A 128 11.26 4.88 7.49
N TYR A 129 11.73 3.64 7.40
CA TYR A 129 10.85 2.50 7.15
C TYR A 129 9.76 2.35 8.21
N VAL A 130 10.10 2.51 9.51
CA VAL A 130 9.10 2.46 10.59
C VAL A 130 8.07 3.57 10.46
N ARG A 131 8.50 4.81 10.16
CA ARG A 131 7.58 5.94 9.93
C ARG A 131 6.62 5.66 8.78
N ILE A 132 7.14 5.16 7.66
CA ILE A 132 6.32 4.80 6.50
C ILE A 132 5.39 3.63 6.81
N ALA A 133 5.84 2.62 7.54
CA ALA A 133 4.98 1.52 7.94
C ALA A 133 3.79 1.98 8.80
N ILE A 134 4.02 2.91 9.73
CA ILE A 134 2.95 3.54 10.53
C ILE A 134 1.99 4.32 9.62
N SER A 135 2.52 5.11 8.69
CA SER A 135 1.71 5.85 7.72
C SER A 135 0.87 4.93 6.83
N CYS A 136 1.45 3.82 6.34
CA CYS A 136 0.71 2.80 5.58
C CYS A 136 -0.44 2.20 6.41
N CYS A 137 -0.20 1.85 7.67
CA CYS A 137 -1.24 1.35 8.57
C CYS A 137 -2.37 2.38 8.74
N PHE A 138 -2.04 3.65 8.85
CA PHE A 138 -2.99 4.74 8.99
C PHE A 138 -3.86 4.91 7.74
N TYR A 139 -3.26 4.97 6.55
CA TYR A 139 -3.99 5.07 5.28
C TYR A 139 -4.90 3.86 5.04
N VAL A 140 -4.40 2.66 5.31
CA VAL A 140 -5.20 1.44 5.22
C VAL A 140 -6.34 1.46 6.23
N GLY A 141 -6.11 1.96 7.45
CA GLY A 141 -7.15 2.13 8.48
C GLY A 141 -8.26 3.09 8.03
N ILE A 142 -7.90 4.25 7.46
CA ILE A 142 -8.85 5.21 6.88
C ILE A 142 -9.67 4.51 5.78
N MET A 143 -8.99 3.93 4.79
CA MET A 143 -9.65 3.26 3.67
C MET A 143 -10.63 2.17 4.16
N TYR A 144 -10.18 1.33 5.10
CA TYR A 144 -11.01 0.24 5.64
C TYR A 144 -12.24 0.77 6.39
N SER A 145 -12.09 1.86 7.16
CA SER A 145 -13.20 2.49 7.87
C SER A 145 -14.24 3.07 6.90
N PHE A 146 -13.80 3.79 5.87
CA PHE A 146 -14.70 4.36 4.87
C PHE A 146 -15.37 3.28 4.02
N MET A 147 -14.63 2.23 3.64
CA MET A 147 -15.20 1.07 2.96
C MET A 147 -16.32 0.44 3.78
N TYR A 148 -16.15 0.36 5.09
CA TYR A 148 -17.16 -0.20 5.98
C TYR A 148 -18.40 0.69 6.14
N ILE A 149 -18.19 2.01 6.27
CA ILE A 149 -19.27 2.99 6.47
C ILE A 149 -20.12 3.13 5.20
N PHE A 150 -19.47 3.26 4.04
CA PHE A 150 -20.16 3.56 2.79
C PHE A 150 -20.46 2.32 1.94
N SER A 151 -19.97 1.15 2.33
CA SER A 151 -20.08 -0.09 1.54
C SER A 151 -19.65 0.09 0.07
N SER A 152 -18.70 0.98 -0.18
CA SER A 152 -18.18 1.33 -1.49
C SER A 152 -16.67 1.53 -1.45
N MET A 153 -15.97 0.89 -2.37
CA MET A 153 -14.53 1.05 -2.54
C MET A 153 -14.19 2.39 -3.17
N THR A 154 -15.03 2.88 -4.07
CA THR A 154 -14.87 4.19 -4.73
C THR A 154 -14.89 5.31 -3.69
N ALA A 155 -15.83 5.29 -2.74
CA ALA A 155 -15.91 6.26 -1.65
C ALA A 155 -14.68 6.17 -0.73
N ALA A 156 -14.19 4.96 -0.45
CA ALA A 156 -13.00 4.75 0.36
C ALA A 156 -11.73 5.32 -0.31
N PHE A 157 -11.53 5.08 -1.61
CA PHE A 157 -10.43 5.67 -2.37
C PHE A 157 -10.50 7.19 -2.42
N LEU A 158 -11.69 7.75 -2.64
CA LEU A 158 -11.90 9.20 -2.67
C LEU A 158 -11.53 9.85 -1.33
N ALA A 159 -11.96 9.26 -0.21
CA ALA A 159 -11.63 9.76 1.12
C ALA A 159 -10.11 9.79 1.37
N VAL A 160 -9.41 8.73 0.99
CA VAL A 160 -7.94 8.70 1.12
C VAL A 160 -7.28 9.69 0.17
N ALA A 161 -7.77 9.85 -1.05
CA ALA A 161 -7.24 10.82 -2.01
C ALA A 161 -7.39 12.26 -1.51
N ILE A 162 -8.54 12.61 -0.92
CA ILE A 162 -8.76 13.91 -0.30
C ILE A 162 -7.78 14.13 0.84
N TYR A 163 -7.67 13.18 1.78
CA TYR A 163 -6.73 13.27 2.89
C TYR A 163 -5.28 13.43 2.42
N TRP A 164 -4.89 12.67 1.39
CA TRP A 164 -3.55 12.75 0.82
C TRP A 164 -3.26 14.12 0.17
N THR A 165 -4.24 14.65 -0.59
CA THR A 165 -4.10 15.98 -1.18
C THR A 165 -4.02 17.08 -0.13
N GLU A 166 -4.81 17.01 0.93
CA GLU A 166 -4.71 17.94 2.06
C GLU A 166 -3.34 17.86 2.75
N SER A 167 -2.78 16.66 2.92
CA SER A 167 -1.44 16.51 3.49
C SER A 167 -0.32 17.09 2.62
N LEU A 168 -0.51 17.10 1.29
CA LEU A 168 0.45 17.71 0.36
C LEU A 168 0.41 19.25 0.38
N PHE A 169 -0.78 19.83 0.47
CA PHE A 169 -0.98 21.27 0.33
C PHE A 169 -1.14 21.99 1.68
N GLY A 170 -1.47 21.28 2.74
CA GLY A 170 -1.69 21.84 4.09
C GLY A 170 -0.43 22.04 4.92
N SER A 171 0.73 21.61 4.44
CA SER A 171 2.03 21.74 5.12
C SER A 171 2.80 23.01 4.72
N GLY A 172 2.13 23.99 4.08
CA GLY A 172 2.71 25.27 3.68
C GLY A 172 2.57 26.37 4.73
#